data_87a3ace03b7ec4962519c64c17538de1
#
_entry.id   87a3ace03b7ec4962519c64c17538de1
#
_cell.length_a   1.000
_cell.length_b   1.000
_cell.length_c   1.000
_cell.angle_alpha   90.00
_cell.angle_beta   90.00
_cell.angle_gamma   90.00
#
_symmetry.space_group_name_H-M   'P 1'
#
loop_
_entity.id
_entity.type
_entity.pdbx_description
1 polymer ?
#
loop_
_entity_poly.entity_id
_entity_poly.type
_entity_poly.pdbx_seq_one_letter_code
_entity_poly.pdbx_strand_id
1 'polypeptide(L)'
;MPLWGTSPDATTNKPKWCPDDGNSKYDVTTVFANQSGWVRRAGTSATGNGNTSATPEVLVAIGGLAGATASTGLHHPTMTKYRVITSADHGTSNNIVFEITYDEKVKYTAGTAATLVLTAGSGTNASAVLTHIDGTTLADGLTGNTLRFTATSNAATTYDLADDVAMSDPDLSDAITTTNLEADSYTFSSARKTLIGYSQITIA
;
A
#
# COMPACT_ATOMS: atom_id res chain seq x y z
N MET A 1 16.34 11.88 -14.85
CA MET A 1 16.18 11.01 -13.66
C MET A 1 17.30 10.01 -13.67
N PRO A 2 17.97 9.71 -12.57
CA PRO A 2 18.89 8.62 -12.54
C PRO A 2 18.09 7.37 -12.90
N LEU A 3 18.47 6.73 -14.00
CA LEU A 3 18.03 5.39 -14.30
C LEU A 3 18.63 4.51 -13.21
N TRP A 4 17.82 4.15 -12.25
CA TRP A 4 18.15 3.08 -11.33
C TRP A 4 18.23 1.84 -12.19
N GLY A 5 19.43 1.39 -12.41
CA GLY A 5 19.73 0.51 -13.51
C GLY A 5 19.13 -0.86 -13.39
N THR A 6 18.94 -1.45 -14.52
CA THR A 6 18.47 -2.82 -14.68
C THR A 6 19.57 -3.85 -14.50
N SER A 7 20.83 -3.44 -14.49
CA SER A 7 21.99 -4.32 -14.33
C SER A 7 22.66 -4.12 -12.96
N PRO A 8 22.90 -5.18 -12.20
CA PRO A 8 23.60 -5.10 -10.92
C PRO A 8 25.05 -4.60 -11.06
N ASP A 9 25.64 -4.68 -12.24
CA ASP A 9 27.02 -4.31 -12.49
C ASP A 9 27.21 -2.85 -12.91
N ALA A 10 26.12 -2.12 -13.14
CA ALA A 10 26.22 -0.71 -13.48
C ALA A 10 26.72 0.10 -12.27
N THR A 11 27.79 0.84 -12.43
CA THR A 11 28.41 1.65 -11.36
C THR A 11 27.45 2.68 -10.77
N THR A 12 26.50 3.14 -11.57
CA THR A 12 25.46 4.10 -11.15
C THR A 12 24.43 3.53 -10.19
N ASN A 13 24.35 2.20 -10.06
CA ASN A 13 23.40 1.50 -9.19
C ASN A 13 23.97 1.17 -7.82
N LYS A 14 25.26 1.40 -7.62
CA LYS A 14 25.93 1.02 -6.38
C LYS A 14 25.86 2.15 -5.38
N PRO A 15 25.48 1.86 -4.12
CA PRO A 15 25.46 2.88 -3.09
C PRO A 15 26.88 3.31 -2.74
N LYS A 16 27.15 4.61 -2.77
CA LYS A 16 28.48 5.17 -2.46
C LYS A 16 28.92 4.99 -1.00
N TRP A 17 27.96 4.72 -0.13
CA TRP A 17 28.19 4.53 1.30
C TRP A 17 28.47 3.08 1.69
N CYS A 18 28.30 2.13 0.80
CA CYS A 18 28.63 0.74 1.06
C CYS A 18 30.15 0.52 1.08
N PRO A 19 30.65 -0.35 1.96
CA PRO A 19 32.03 -0.83 1.88
C PRO A 19 32.35 -1.42 0.52
N ASP A 20 33.58 -1.33 0.10
CA ASP A 20 34.12 -1.98 -1.11
C ASP A 20 35.30 -2.88 -0.69
N ASP A 21 35.01 -3.86 0.15
CA ASP A 21 36.02 -4.75 0.75
C ASP A 21 35.84 -6.22 0.34
N GLY A 22 34.76 -6.54 -0.38
CA GLY A 22 34.42 -7.89 -0.82
C GLY A 22 34.00 -8.85 0.30
N ASN A 23 34.02 -8.40 1.55
CA ASN A 23 33.76 -9.24 2.74
C ASN A 23 32.54 -8.81 3.53
N SER A 24 32.17 -7.54 3.49
CA SER A 24 31.05 -7.04 4.24
C SER A 24 29.72 -7.57 3.68
N LYS A 25 28.79 -7.87 4.56
CA LYS A 25 27.45 -8.37 4.23
C LYS A 25 26.70 -7.47 3.24
N TYR A 26 27.00 -6.19 3.24
CA TYR A 26 26.40 -5.16 2.38
C TYR A 26 27.47 -4.44 1.56
N ASP A 27 28.40 -5.21 1.04
CA ASP A 27 29.46 -4.71 0.16
C ASP A 27 28.86 -4.13 -1.15
N VAL A 28 29.55 -3.14 -1.72
CA VAL A 28 29.16 -2.47 -2.97
C VAL A 28 29.04 -3.43 -4.16
N THR A 29 29.70 -4.59 -4.10
CA THR A 29 29.60 -5.64 -5.13
C THR A 29 28.33 -6.48 -5.00
N THR A 30 27.71 -6.48 -3.84
CA THR A 30 26.54 -7.32 -3.54
C THR A 30 25.24 -6.54 -3.43
N VAL A 31 25.32 -5.23 -3.13
CA VAL A 31 24.14 -4.35 -2.99
C VAL A 31 24.04 -3.42 -4.19
N PHE A 32 22.85 -3.32 -4.74
CA PHE A 32 22.57 -2.43 -5.89
C PHE A 32 21.11 -1.95 -5.84
N ALA A 33 20.81 -0.91 -6.61
CA ALA A 33 19.45 -0.45 -6.79
C ALA A 33 18.79 -1.13 -7.99
N ASN A 34 17.56 -1.54 -7.83
CA ASN A 34 16.69 -1.95 -8.92
C ASN A 34 15.30 -1.31 -8.71
N GLN A 35 14.32 -1.72 -9.50
CA GLN A 35 12.96 -1.18 -9.40
C GLN A 35 12.24 -1.51 -8.08
N SER A 36 12.73 -2.50 -7.31
CA SER A 36 12.22 -2.81 -5.98
C SER A 36 12.80 -1.91 -4.87
N GLY A 37 13.85 -1.16 -5.16
CA GLY A 37 14.58 -0.36 -4.20
C GLY A 37 16.04 -0.79 -4.06
N TRP A 38 16.57 -0.77 -2.84
CA TRP A 38 17.88 -1.34 -2.53
C TRP A 38 17.77 -2.84 -2.31
N VAL A 39 18.50 -3.60 -3.08
CA VAL A 39 18.46 -5.05 -3.05
C VAL A 39 19.86 -5.63 -2.90
N ARG A 40 19.93 -6.84 -2.35
CA ARG A 40 21.16 -7.62 -2.25
C ARG A 40 21.12 -8.78 -3.25
N ARG A 41 22.21 -8.95 -4.00
CA ARG A 41 22.35 -10.03 -4.99
C ARG A 41 22.20 -11.40 -4.29
N ALA A 42 21.43 -12.29 -4.90
CA ALA A 42 21.36 -13.67 -4.47
C ALA A 42 22.66 -14.44 -4.76
N GLY A 43 22.87 -15.52 -4.03
CA GLY A 43 23.96 -16.45 -4.30
C GLY A 43 25.34 -15.97 -3.90
N THR A 44 25.44 -14.90 -3.12
CA THR A 44 26.74 -14.44 -2.58
C THR A 44 27.04 -15.15 -1.27
N SER A 45 28.32 -15.32 -0.92
CA SER A 45 28.74 -15.88 0.37
C SER A 45 28.17 -15.10 1.56
N ALA A 46 27.98 -13.80 1.39
CA ALA A 46 27.38 -12.93 2.40
C ALA A 46 25.91 -13.23 2.69
N THR A 47 25.17 -13.83 1.76
CA THR A 47 23.74 -14.20 1.94
C THR A 47 23.56 -15.58 2.56
N GLY A 48 24.58 -16.41 2.56
CA GLY A 48 24.47 -17.81 2.95
C GLY A 48 23.70 -18.70 1.99
N ASN A 49 23.19 -18.14 0.89
CA ASN A 49 22.45 -18.86 -0.15
C ASN A 49 23.27 -18.92 -1.45
N GLY A 50 23.74 -20.10 -1.81
CA GLY A 50 24.52 -20.31 -3.03
C GLY A 50 23.73 -20.27 -4.34
N ASN A 51 22.41 -20.09 -4.30
CA ASN A 51 21.58 -20.03 -5.50
C ASN A 51 21.66 -18.66 -6.18
N THR A 52 22.51 -18.54 -7.20
CA THR A 52 22.70 -17.31 -7.98
C THR A 52 21.48 -16.92 -8.82
N SER A 53 20.56 -17.83 -9.04
CA SER A 53 19.33 -17.61 -9.82
C SER A 53 18.14 -17.18 -8.95
N ALA A 54 18.31 -17.09 -7.62
CA ALA A 54 17.26 -16.64 -6.74
C ALA A 54 16.97 -15.13 -6.94
N THR A 55 15.74 -14.74 -6.66
CA THR A 55 15.36 -13.32 -6.66
C THR A 55 16.21 -12.56 -5.64
N PRO A 56 16.74 -11.38 -5.98
CA PRO A 56 17.47 -10.54 -5.03
C PRO A 56 16.64 -10.22 -3.78
N GLU A 57 17.29 -10.21 -2.63
CA GLU A 57 16.65 -9.84 -1.37
C GLU A 57 16.45 -8.32 -1.32
N VAL A 58 15.21 -7.87 -1.11
CA VAL A 58 14.92 -6.45 -0.94
C VAL A 58 15.31 -6.01 0.47
N LEU A 59 16.26 -5.11 0.56
CA LEU A 59 16.72 -4.53 1.83
C LEU A 59 15.89 -3.31 2.23
N VAL A 60 15.60 -2.45 1.25
CA VAL A 60 14.79 -1.25 1.43
C VAL A 60 13.95 -1.07 0.17
N ALA A 61 12.64 -1.17 0.31
CA ALA A 61 11.72 -0.81 -0.76
C ALA A 61 11.58 0.72 -0.82
N ILE A 62 11.65 1.29 -2.03
CA ILE A 62 11.50 2.73 -2.24
C ILE A 62 10.24 2.95 -3.06
N GLY A 63 9.23 3.52 -2.44
CA GLY A 63 7.97 3.83 -3.10
C GLY A 63 8.19 4.70 -4.35
N GLY A 64 7.51 4.36 -5.43
CA GLY A 64 7.62 5.05 -6.69
C GLY A 64 8.81 4.65 -7.57
N LEU A 65 9.62 3.67 -7.18
CA LEU A 65 10.63 3.07 -8.06
C LEU A 65 10.06 1.98 -8.97
N ALA A 66 8.99 1.33 -8.57
CA ALA A 66 8.30 0.35 -9.38
C ALA A 66 7.67 1.05 -10.59
N GLY A 67 8.34 1.01 -11.71
CA GLY A 67 7.84 1.54 -12.97
C GLY A 67 6.89 0.57 -13.66
N ALA A 68 6.17 1.04 -14.67
CA ALA A 68 5.19 0.30 -15.47
C ALA A 68 5.71 -1.02 -16.08
N THR A 69 7.00 -1.25 -16.08
CA THR A 69 7.65 -2.46 -16.62
C THR A 69 8.27 -3.33 -15.53
N ALA A 70 8.06 -3.01 -14.27
CA ALA A 70 8.65 -3.72 -13.16
C ALA A 70 7.93 -5.05 -12.91
N SER A 71 8.51 -6.13 -13.37
CA SER A 71 8.12 -7.47 -12.91
C SER A 71 8.70 -7.83 -11.54
N THR A 72 9.50 -6.95 -10.94
CA THR A 72 10.26 -7.18 -9.71
C THR A 72 10.32 -5.91 -8.87
N GLY A 73 9.25 -5.38 -8.46
CA GLY A 73 9.17 -4.20 -7.61
C GLY A 73 7.91 -4.23 -6.79
N LEU A 74 7.54 -3.11 -6.26
CA LEU A 74 6.19 -2.86 -5.83
C LEU A 74 5.33 -2.93 -7.09
N HIS A 75 4.61 -4.03 -7.24
CA HIS A 75 3.95 -4.40 -8.50
C HIS A 75 2.65 -3.61 -8.69
N HIS A 76 2.01 -3.29 -7.62
CA HIS A 76 0.77 -2.52 -7.54
C HIS A 76 0.61 -2.00 -6.11
N PRO A 77 -0.12 -0.89 -5.90
CA PRO A 77 -0.36 -0.36 -4.57
C PRO A 77 -0.97 -1.41 -3.64
N THR A 78 -0.35 -1.63 -2.49
CA THR A 78 -0.79 -2.63 -1.52
C THR A 78 -1.16 -1.95 -0.21
N MET A 79 -2.30 -2.33 0.36
CA MET A 79 -2.73 -1.81 1.67
C MET A 79 -1.77 -2.27 2.77
N THR A 80 -1.20 -1.32 3.51
CA THR A 80 -0.21 -1.57 4.58
C THR A 80 -0.71 -1.20 5.96
N LYS A 81 -1.70 -0.32 6.07
CA LYS A 81 -2.20 0.14 7.36
C LYS A 81 -3.66 0.53 7.30
N TYR A 82 -4.38 0.21 8.34
CA TYR A 82 -5.73 0.71 8.64
C TYR A 82 -5.69 1.52 9.93
N ARG A 83 -6.45 2.61 9.98
CA ARG A 83 -6.55 3.46 11.18
C ARG A 83 -7.93 4.08 11.28
N VAL A 84 -8.60 3.91 12.41
CA VAL A 84 -9.80 4.69 12.75
C VAL A 84 -9.36 6.08 13.24
N ILE A 85 -9.89 7.13 12.65
CA ILE A 85 -9.58 8.53 12.98
C ILE A 85 -10.50 9.03 14.09
N THR A 86 -11.76 8.69 14.02
CA THR A 86 -12.72 9.07 15.04
C THR A 86 -12.68 8.06 16.19
N SER A 87 -12.73 8.54 17.43
CA SER A 87 -12.72 7.68 18.61
C SER A 87 -13.96 6.77 18.62
N ALA A 88 -13.81 5.61 19.26
CA ALA A 88 -14.80 4.54 19.25
C ALA A 88 -16.15 4.87 19.87
N ASP A 89 -16.24 5.94 20.66
CA ASP A 89 -17.44 6.31 21.40
C ASP A 89 -18.15 7.49 20.73
N HIS A 90 -18.85 7.21 19.63
CA HIS A 90 -19.68 8.19 18.93
C HIS A 90 -21.15 7.84 19.14
N GLY A 91 -21.96 8.81 19.50
CA GLY A 91 -23.41 8.65 19.46
C GLY A 91 -23.92 8.37 18.03
N THR A 92 -25.13 7.86 17.91
CA THR A 92 -25.80 7.66 16.61
C THR A 92 -25.76 8.93 15.75
N SER A 93 -25.67 8.75 14.44
CA SER A 93 -25.58 9.84 13.44
C SER A 93 -24.24 10.60 13.42
N ASN A 94 -23.23 10.13 14.11
CA ASN A 94 -21.89 10.69 14.01
C ASN A 94 -21.12 10.09 12.82
N ASN A 95 -20.19 10.87 12.27
CA ASN A 95 -19.35 10.41 11.20
C ASN A 95 -18.33 9.39 11.71
N ILE A 96 -18.28 8.26 11.03
CA ILE A 96 -17.22 7.27 11.15
C ILE A 96 -16.15 7.63 10.14
N VAL A 97 -14.92 7.92 10.59
CA VAL A 97 -13.82 8.27 9.72
C VAL A 97 -12.66 7.31 9.95
N PHE A 98 -12.20 6.70 8.87
CA PHE A 98 -11.01 5.84 8.90
C PHE A 98 -10.13 6.08 7.69
N GLU A 99 -8.89 5.65 7.79
CA GLU A 99 -7.88 5.76 6.75
C GLU A 99 -7.28 4.41 6.42
N ILE A 100 -6.96 4.25 5.14
CA ILE A 100 -6.22 3.12 4.58
C ILE A 100 -4.97 3.69 3.94
N THR A 101 -3.80 3.19 4.34
CA THR A 101 -2.52 3.61 3.77
C THR A 101 -1.98 2.52 2.86
N TYR A 102 -1.45 2.94 1.71
CA TYR A 102 -0.80 2.11 0.71
C TYR A 102 0.73 2.31 0.72
N ASP A 103 1.47 1.33 0.26
CA ASP A 103 2.92 1.41 0.08
C ASP A 103 3.32 2.25 -1.15
N GLU A 104 2.43 2.38 -2.14
CA GLU A 104 2.59 3.22 -3.32
C GLU A 104 1.46 4.24 -3.43
N LYS A 105 1.67 5.24 -4.29
CA LYS A 105 0.63 6.23 -4.56
C LYS A 105 -0.47 5.66 -5.44
N VAL A 106 -1.70 5.91 -5.03
CA VAL A 106 -2.89 5.73 -5.86
C VAL A 106 -3.30 7.07 -6.46
N LYS A 107 -3.94 7.03 -7.61
CA LYS A 107 -4.50 8.20 -8.30
C LYS A 107 -6.01 8.03 -8.39
N TYR A 108 -6.73 9.08 -8.06
CA TYR A 108 -8.18 9.17 -8.32
C TYR A 108 -8.42 9.83 -9.67
N THR A 109 -9.29 9.23 -10.48
CA THR A 109 -9.83 9.83 -11.70
C THR A 109 -11.28 10.19 -11.45
N ALA A 110 -11.68 11.38 -11.85
CA ALA A 110 -13.04 11.87 -11.61
C ALA A 110 -14.10 10.91 -12.14
N GLY A 111 -15.02 10.56 -11.27
CA GLY A 111 -16.07 9.59 -11.53
C GLY A 111 -16.81 9.29 -10.22
N THR A 112 -17.10 8.03 -9.99
CA THR A 112 -17.72 7.59 -8.74
C THR A 112 -16.66 7.40 -7.65
N ALA A 113 -16.81 8.05 -6.51
CA ALA A 113 -15.91 7.85 -5.37
C ALA A 113 -16.04 6.40 -4.85
N ALA A 114 -14.91 5.77 -4.56
CA ALA A 114 -14.87 4.43 -3.99
C ALA A 114 -15.70 4.34 -2.72
N THR A 115 -16.45 3.25 -2.57
CA THR A 115 -17.26 3.00 -1.37
C THR A 115 -16.93 1.65 -0.75
N LEU A 116 -17.10 1.57 0.58
CA LEU A 116 -16.96 0.36 1.37
C LEU A 116 -18.21 0.15 2.22
N VAL A 117 -18.79 -1.03 2.18
CA VAL A 117 -19.93 -1.38 3.03
C VAL A 117 -19.40 -1.82 4.39
N LEU A 118 -19.84 -1.10 5.43
CA LEU A 118 -19.65 -1.46 6.82
C LEU A 118 -20.89 -2.22 7.30
N THR A 119 -20.72 -3.48 7.64
CA THR A 119 -21.79 -4.32 8.18
C THR A 119 -22.07 -3.93 9.63
N ALA A 120 -23.29 -3.55 9.92
CA ALA A 120 -23.73 -3.24 11.28
C ALA A 120 -24.03 -4.53 12.06
N GLY A 121 -23.60 -4.61 13.31
CA GLY A 121 -23.94 -5.69 14.22
C GLY A 121 -25.44 -5.73 14.56
N SER A 122 -26.11 -4.58 14.47
CA SER A 122 -27.57 -4.44 14.50
C SER A 122 -28.01 -3.22 13.70
N GLY A 123 -29.22 -3.27 13.13
CA GLY A 123 -29.75 -2.16 12.34
C GLY A 123 -29.28 -2.16 10.87
N THR A 124 -29.04 -1.00 10.32
CA THR A 124 -28.72 -0.80 8.89
C THR A 124 -27.21 -0.66 8.69
N ASN A 125 -26.69 -1.33 7.68
CA ASN A 125 -25.30 -1.16 7.24
C ASN A 125 -25.01 0.31 6.86
N ALA A 126 -23.76 0.73 7.07
CA ALA A 126 -23.31 2.04 6.67
C ALA A 126 -22.43 1.93 5.40
N SER A 127 -22.52 2.91 4.51
CA SER A 127 -21.64 3.01 3.35
C SER A 127 -20.60 4.08 3.62
N ALA A 128 -19.34 3.68 3.66
CA ALA A 128 -18.21 4.59 3.78
C ALA A 128 -17.76 5.02 2.38
N VAL A 129 -17.71 6.32 2.15
CA VAL A 129 -17.34 6.92 0.86
C VAL A 129 -15.94 7.52 0.98
N LEU A 130 -15.11 7.35 -0.05
CA LEU A 130 -13.81 8.02 -0.16
C LEU A 130 -14.01 9.53 -0.28
N THR A 131 -13.39 10.30 0.63
CA THR A 131 -13.56 11.75 0.70
C THR A 131 -12.26 12.54 0.58
N HIS A 132 -11.13 11.94 0.95
CA HIS A 132 -9.82 12.62 0.90
C HIS A 132 -8.71 11.65 0.50
N ILE A 133 -7.66 12.20 -0.11
CA ILE A 133 -6.37 11.53 -0.33
C ILE A 133 -5.29 12.41 0.29
N ASP A 134 -4.44 11.83 1.15
CA ASP A 134 -3.39 12.53 1.91
C ASP A 134 -3.91 13.81 2.60
N GLY A 135 -5.12 13.77 3.17
CA GLY A 135 -5.76 14.88 3.85
C GLY A 135 -6.36 15.96 2.93
N THR A 136 -6.17 15.87 1.61
CA THR A 136 -6.76 16.77 0.62
C THR A 136 -8.11 16.24 0.17
N THR A 137 -9.12 17.11 0.08
CA THR A 137 -10.45 16.75 -0.43
C THR A 137 -10.36 16.15 -1.82
N LEU A 138 -11.11 15.08 -2.06
CA LEU A 138 -11.09 14.31 -3.30
C LEU A 138 -11.35 15.20 -4.52
N ALA A 139 -10.46 15.13 -5.50
CA ALA A 139 -10.54 15.88 -6.74
C ALA A 139 -9.87 15.07 -7.86
N ASP A 140 -10.28 15.33 -9.11
CA ASP A 140 -9.71 14.66 -10.28
C ASP A 140 -8.19 14.81 -10.34
N GLY A 141 -7.50 13.71 -10.69
CA GLY A 141 -6.06 13.66 -10.80
C GLY A 141 -5.29 13.65 -9.47
N LEU A 142 -5.99 13.70 -8.33
CA LEU A 142 -5.33 13.68 -7.02
C LEU A 142 -4.60 12.36 -6.80
N THR A 143 -3.37 12.44 -6.29
CA THR A 143 -2.53 11.27 -5.99
C THR A 143 -2.06 11.30 -4.56
N GLY A 144 -1.95 10.14 -3.93
CA GLY A 144 -1.41 10.01 -2.58
C GLY A 144 -1.42 8.59 -2.08
N ASN A 145 -0.90 8.39 -0.87
CA ASN A 145 -0.76 7.08 -0.26
C ASN A 145 -1.87 6.76 0.75
N THR A 146 -2.57 7.76 1.26
CA THR A 146 -3.55 7.58 2.34
C THR A 146 -4.94 7.99 1.89
N LEU A 147 -5.83 7.02 1.83
CA LEU A 147 -7.24 7.19 1.48
C LEU A 147 -8.07 7.33 2.75
N ARG A 148 -8.86 8.40 2.85
CA ARG A 148 -9.80 8.62 3.97
C ARG A 148 -11.22 8.36 3.53
N PHE A 149 -11.89 7.49 4.26
CA PHE A 149 -13.29 7.14 4.09
C PHE A 149 -14.14 7.73 5.21
N THR A 150 -15.34 8.16 4.85
CA THR A 150 -16.32 8.69 5.80
C THR A 150 -17.65 7.98 5.62
N ALA A 151 -18.24 7.53 6.74
CA ALA A 151 -19.60 7.00 6.81
C ALA A 151 -20.36 7.69 7.93
N THR A 152 -21.68 7.64 7.87
CA THR A 152 -22.55 8.07 8.99
C THR A 152 -23.09 6.84 9.70
N SER A 153 -22.94 6.77 11.01
CA SER A 153 -23.53 5.71 11.82
C SER A 153 -25.05 5.89 11.91
N ASN A 154 -25.78 4.79 11.74
CA ASN A 154 -27.24 4.77 11.78
C ASN A 154 -27.79 4.15 13.09
N ALA A 155 -26.92 3.58 13.90
CA ALA A 155 -27.26 2.93 15.16
C ALA A 155 -26.05 2.88 16.10
N ALA A 156 -26.32 2.79 17.39
CA ALA A 156 -25.33 2.44 18.41
C ALA A 156 -25.04 0.93 18.29
N THR A 157 -23.96 0.57 17.61
CA THR A 157 -23.58 -0.82 17.33
C THR A 157 -22.12 -0.89 16.87
N THR A 158 -21.65 -2.10 16.66
CA THR A 158 -20.38 -2.32 15.96
C THR A 158 -20.58 -2.26 14.44
N TYR A 159 -19.60 -1.68 13.76
CA TYR A 159 -19.48 -1.65 12.30
C TYR A 159 -18.23 -2.40 11.89
N ASP A 160 -18.37 -3.33 10.96
CA ASP A 160 -17.30 -4.20 10.51
C ASP A 160 -17.19 -4.22 8.98
N LEU A 161 -15.98 -4.30 8.45
CA LEU A 161 -15.75 -4.71 7.07
C LEU A 161 -15.84 -6.23 7.03
N ALA A 162 -16.81 -6.78 6.31
CA ALA A 162 -16.90 -8.23 6.11
C ALA A 162 -15.60 -8.77 5.48
N ASP A 163 -15.32 -10.06 5.67
CA ASP A 163 -14.20 -10.67 4.98
C ASP A 163 -14.47 -10.69 3.47
N ASP A 164 -13.43 -10.46 2.69
CA ASP A 164 -13.44 -10.39 1.24
C ASP A 164 -14.32 -9.26 0.66
N VAL A 165 -14.74 -8.27 1.50
CA VAL A 165 -15.39 -7.08 0.97
C VAL A 165 -14.38 -6.30 0.13
N ALA A 166 -14.82 -5.87 -1.05
CA ALA A 166 -14.04 -5.02 -1.94
C ALA A 166 -14.58 -3.58 -1.94
N MET A 167 -13.72 -2.61 -2.23
CA MET A 167 -14.18 -1.27 -2.59
C MET A 167 -15.03 -1.37 -3.85
N SER A 168 -16.21 -0.75 -3.83
CA SER A 168 -17.03 -0.67 -5.04
C SER A 168 -16.50 0.42 -5.96
N ASP A 169 -16.45 0.07 -7.24
CA ASP A 169 -16.17 0.98 -8.37
C ASP A 169 -15.08 2.02 -8.06
N PRO A 170 -13.88 1.57 -7.74
CA PRO A 170 -12.82 2.50 -7.42
C PRO A 170 -12.33 3.13 -8.73
N ASP A 171 -12.72 4.38 -9.02
CA ASP A 171 -12.01 5.22 -9.99
C ASP A 171 -10.60 5.54 -9.49
N LEU A 172 -9.93 4.50 -9.00
CA LEU A 172 -8.59 4.52 -8.47
C LEU A 172 -7.68 3.68 -9.38
N SER A 173 -6.52 4.22 -9.64
CA SER A 173 -5.47 3.55 -10.40
C SER A 173 -4.14 3.65 -9.66
N ASP A 174 -3.20 2.81 -10.03
CA ASP A 174 -1.81 3.03 -9.69
C ASP A 174 -1.36 4.38 -10.28
N ALA A 175 -0.79 5.24 -9.44
CA ALA A 175 -0.38 6.59 -9.87
C ALA A 175 0.83 6.57 -10.83
N ILE A 176 1.56 5.48 -10.89
CA ILE A 176 2.76 5.31 -11.72
C ILE A 176 2.41 4.65 -13.04
N THR A 177 1.75 3.50 -12.98
CA THR A 177 1.41 2.71 -14.17
C THR A 177 0.15 3.19 -14.87
N THR A 178 -0.70 3.93 -14.15
CA THR A 178 -2.05 4.35 -14.60
C THR A 178 -2.99 3.20 -14.92
N THR A 179 -2.66 1.99 -14.49
CA THR A 179 -3.54 0.82 -14.59
C THR A 179 -4.51 0.80 -13.42
N ASN A 180 -5.68 0.19 -13.62
CA ASN A 180 -6.62 -0.03 -12.52
C ASN A 180 -5.96 -0.82 -11.40
N LEU A 181 -6.42 -0.60 -10.17
CA LEU A 181 -5.94 -1.36 -9.04
C LEU A 181 -6.22 -2.85 -9.20
N GLU A 182 -5.27 -3.68 -8.79
CA GLU A 182 -5.44 -5.12 -8.73
C GLU A 182 -6.39 -5.51 -7.59
N ALA A 183 -7.04 -6.66 -7.70
CA ALA A 183 -8.08 -7.08 -6.75
C ALA A 183 -7.60 -7.08 -5.28
N ASP A 184 -6.36 -7.46 -5.03
CA ASP A 184 -5.76 -7.48 -3.69
C ASP A 184 -5.37 -6.08 -3.17
N SER A 185 -5.35 -5.06 -4.03
CA SER A 185 -5.17 -3.66 -3.64
C SER A 185 -6.43 -3.05 -3.02
N TYR A 186 -7.60 -3.61 -3.28
CA TYR A 186 -8.88 -3.05 -2.80
C TYR A 186 -9.81 -4.06 -2.11
N THR A 187 -9.38 -5.32 -1.95
CA THR A 187 -10.17 -6.36 -1.26
C THR A 187 -9.64 -6.60 0.15
N PHE A 188 -10.54 -6.62 1.12
CA PHE A 188 -10.25 -6.82 2.54
C PHE A 188 -10.38 -8.29 2.94
N SER A 189 -9.48 -9.15 2.45
CA SER A 189 -9.43 -10.52 2.90
C SER A 189 -9.07 -10.60 4.39
N SER A 190 -9.44 -11.69 5.07
CA SER A 190 -9.11 -11.92 6.48
C SER A 190 -7.59 -11.80 6.75
N ALA A 191 -6.76 -12.32 5.84
CA ALA A 191 -5.31 -12.18 5.91
C ALA A 191 -4.86 -10.71 5.77
N ARG A 192 -5.45 -9.97 4.82
CA ARG A 192 -5.14 -8.54 4.63
C ARG A 192 -5.55 -7.72 5.84
N LYS A 193 -6.75 -7.93 6.37
CA LYS A 193 -7.24 -7.25 7.60
C LYS A 193 -6.27 -7.43 8.76
N THR A 194 -5.78 -8.64 8.97
CA THR A 194 -4.77 -8.92 10.02
C THR A 194 -3.47 -8.14 9.76
N LEU A 195 -2.99 -8.13 8.53
CA LEU A 195 -1.72 -7.48 8.15
C LEU A 195 -1.76 -5.96 8.34
N ILE A 196 -2.87 -5.31 7.99
CA ILE A 196 -3.03 -3.85 8.08
C ILE A 196 -3.44 -3.36 9.47
N GLY A 197 -3.62 -4.25 10.44
CA GLY A 197 -4.06 -3.90 11.79
C GLY A 197 -5.52 -3.44 11.86
N TYR A 198 -6.39 -4.08 11.07
CA TYR A 198 -7.82 -3.77 11.06
C TYR A 198 -8.47 -3.99 12.44
N SER A 199 -9.37 -3.12 12.80
CA SER A 199 -10.22 -3.26 13.98
C SER A 199 -11.66 -2.81 13.66
N GLN A 200 -12.64 -3.44 14.29
CA GLN A 200 -14.03 -2.99 14.23
C GLN A 200 -14.19 -1.60 14.84
N ILE A 201 -15.21 -0.89 14.38
CA ILE A 201 -15.59 0.42 14.90
C ILE A 201 -16.82 0.24 15.78
N THR A 202 -16.73 0.60 17.05
CA THR A 202 -17.85 0.53 18.00
C THR A 202 -18.44 1.91 18.18
N ILE A 203 -19.75 2.01 18.03
CA ILE A 203 -20.54 3.21 18.29
C ILE A 203 -21.42 2.92 19.52
N ALA A 204 -21.28 3.73 20.56
CA ALA A 204 -22.05 3.61 21.80
C ALA A 204 -23.33 4.45 21.78
#